data_2a7a3c1e8e8e585326a7367c16db87ae
#
_entry.id   2a7a3c1e8e8e585326a7367c16db87ae
#
_cell.length_a   1.000
_cell.length_b   1.000
_cell.length_c   1.000
_cell.angle_alpha   90.00
_cell.angle_beta   90.00
_cell.angle_gamma   90.00
#
_symmetry.space_group_name_H-M   'P 1'
#
loop_
_entity.id
_entity.type
_entity.pdbx_description
1 polymer ?
#
loop_
_entity_poly.entity_id
_entity_poly.type
_entity_poly.pdbx_seq_one_letter_code
_entity_poly.pdbx_strand_id
1 'polypeptide(L)'
;MMITVKKLFLCGGVFLIVVIILMMIMTKGQPSGWLRLNEVEAYENILDSKISEITLRKTVDSANWVVFSDDDLIKIWIGCLKDTEVRRAKNFAPYRYEENGGGGSVVEIETETEKYSLVFRNMSGTTQLEIGGILYDIREPENIPFEETYDMAVERHGVRTPWD
;
A
#
# COMPACT_ATOMS: atom_id res chain seq x y z
N MET A 1 -10.99 -55.76 18.53
CA MET A 1 -11.27 -54.88 17.37
C MET A 1 -11.90 -53.52 17.71
N MET A 2 -12.27 -53.24 18.95
CA MET A 2 -12.89 -51.95 19.40
C MET A 2 -11.92 -50.84 19.72
N ILE A 3 -10.62 -51.11 19.88
CA ILE A 3 -9.61 -50.10 20.29
C ILE A 3 -9.16 -49.23 19.12
N THR A 4 -9.24 -49.75 17.89
CA THR A 4 -8.75 -49.06 16.68
C THR A 4 -9.67 -47.90 16.25
N VAL A 5 -10.98 -48.05 16.44
CA VAL A 5 -11.98 -47.04 16.05
C VAL A 5 -11.90 -45.81 16.96
N LYS A 6 -11.71 -45.97 18.27
CA LYS A 6 -11.57 -44.88 19.24
C LYS A 6 -10.31 -44.05 18.97
N LYS A 7 -9.18 -44.66 18.58
CA LYS A 7 -7.96 -43.94 18.22
C LYS A 7 -8.12 -43.16 16.92
N LEU A 8 -8.85 -43.67 15.94
CA LEU A 8 -9.10 -42.97 14.68
C LEU A 8 -9.97 -41.72 14.89
N PHE A 9 -10.99 -41.83 15.76
CA PHE A 9 -11.83 -40.65 16.10
C PHE A 9 -11.05 -39.60 16.90
N LEU A 10 -10.14 -40.00 17.77
CA LEU A 10 -9.31 -39.07 18.54
C LEU A 10 -8.34 -38.29 17.61
N CYS A 11 -7.68 -38.99 16.67
CA CYS A 11 -6.78 -38.34 15.69
C CYS A 11 -7.54 -37.40 14.73
N GLY A 12 -8.74 -37.77 14.27
CA GLY A 12 -9.59 -36.93 13.43
C GLY A 12 -10.04 -35.66 14.16
N GLY A 13 -10.40 -35.77 15.45
CA GLY A 13 -10.80 -34.61 16.26
C GLY A 13 -9.65 -33.64 16.50
N VAL A 14 -8.45 -34.13 16.80
CA VAL A 14 -7.26 -33.31 17.00
C VAL A 14 -6.86 -32.58 15.69
N PHE A 15 -6.92 -33.28 14.56
CA PHE A 15 -6.61 -32.70 13.26
C PHE A 15 -7.60 -31.58 12.91
N LEU A 16 -8.90 -31.76 13.15
CA LEU A 16 -9.92 -30.74 12.92
C LEU A 16 -9.69 -29.52 13.79
N ILE A 17 -9.34 -29.68 15.06
CA ILE A 17 -9.04 -28.59 15.98
C ILE A 17 -7.80 -27.81 15.51
N VAL A 18 -6.75 -28.51 15.08
CA VAL A 18 -5.53 -27.86 14.54
C VAL A 18 -5.85 -27.06 13.27
N VAL A 19 -6.68 -27.59 12.36
CA VAL A 19 -7.10 -26.87 11.15
C VAL A 19 -7.93 -25.65 11.51
N ILE A 20 -8.85 -25.74 12.47
CA ILE A 20 -9.65 -24.60 12.95
C ILE A 20 -8.75 -23.54 13.59
N ILE A 21 -7.78 -23.94 14.41
CA ILE A 21 -6.82 -23.02 15.04
C ILE A 21 -5.95 -22.35 13.97
N LEU A 22 -5.46 -23.09 12.98
CA LEU A 22 -4.71 -22.53 11.85
C LEU A 22 -5.57 -21.59 11.02
N MET A 23 -6.81 -21.90 10.73
CA MET A 23 -7.75 -20.97 10.09
C MET A 23 -8.00 -19.74 10.95
N MET A 24 -8.18 -19.89 12.27
CA MET A 24 -8.34 -18.76 13.18
C MET A 24 -7.08 -17.87 13.24
N ILE A 25 -5.89 -18.46 13.18
CA ILE A 25 -4.62 -17.71 13.13
C ILE A 25 -4.50 -16.99 11.78
N MET A 26 -4.83 -17.65 10.68
CA MET A 26 -4.82 -17.05 9.35
C MET A 26 -5.89 -15.97 9.16
N THR A 27 -7.03 -16.06 9.87
CA THR A 27 -8.09 -15.04 9.83
C THR A 27 -7.93 -13.95 10.90
N LYS A 28 -7.09 -14.17 11.92
CA LYS A 28 -6.86 -13.22 13.02
C LYS A 28 -6.02 -12.00 12.65
N GLY A 29 -5.63 -11.83 11.41
CA GLY A 29 -4.67 -10.81 11.01
C GLY A 29 -5.22 -9.66 10.19
N GLN A 30 -6.55 -9.48 10.05
CA GLN A 30 -7.01 -8.36 9.24
C GLN A 30 -8.04 -7.52 9.99
N PRO A 31 -7.61 -6.38 10.55
CA PRO A 31 -8.54 -5.43 11.12
C PRO A 31 -9.55 -5.02 10.04
N SER A 32 -10.84 -5.20 10.36
CA SER A 32 -11.95 -4.80 9.47
C SER A 32 -12.20 -3.28 9.50
N GLY A 33 -11.39 -2.55 10.23
CA GLY A 33 -11.49 -1.11 10.44
C GLY A 33 -10.51 -0.30 9.58
N TRP A 34 -10.58 1.00 9.72
CA TRP A 34 -9.58 1.93 9.22
C TRP A 34 -8.31 1.82 10.08
N LEU A 35 -7.16 1.81 9.43
CA LEU A 35 -5.83 1.77 10.02
C LEU A 35 -5.06 2.98 9.53
N ARG A 36 -4.15 3.48 10.31
CA ARG A 36 -3.14 4.41 9.82
C ARG A 36 -2.17 3.68 8.89
N LEU A 37 -1.62 4.39 7.93
CA LEU A 37 -0.72 3.78 6.94
C LEU A 37 0.48 3.08 7.60
N ASN A 38 1.05 3.65 8.67
CA ASN A 38 2.16 3.06 9.42
C ASN A 38 1.78 1.83 10.27
N GLU A 39 0.49 1.51 10.41
CA GLU A 39 0.01 0.28 11.04
C GLU A 39 -0.10 -0.88 10.02
N VAL A 40 0.12 -0.60 8.74
CA VAL A 40 0.21 -1.61 7.69
C VAL A 40 1.63 -2.16 7.70
N GLU A 41 1.79 -3.47 7.89
CA GLU A 41 3.08 -4.16 8.04
C GLU A 41 4.14 -3.73 7.01
N ALA A 42 3.74 -3.52 5.74
CA ALA A 42 4.64 -3.08 4.68
C ALA A 42 5.16 -1.63 4.85
N TYR A 43 4.58 -0.83 5.75
CA TYR A 43 4.92 0.59 5.94
C TYR A 43 5.12 0.98 7.40
N GLU A 44 5.20 0.01 8.32
CA GLU A 44 5.38 0.29 9.75
C GLU A 44 6.60 1.16 10.05
N ASN A 45 7.67 1.01 9.26
CA ASN A 45 8.94 1.72 9.45
C ASN A 45 9.09 2.97 8.58
N ILE A 46 8.13 3.29 7.70
CA ILE A 46 8.27 4.41 6.74
C ILE A 46 8.45 5.77 7.43
N LEU A 47 7.83 5.95 8.61
CA LEU A 47 7.89 7.19 9.37
C LEU A 47 9.03 7.22 10.40
N ASP A 48 9.62 6.07 10.71
CA ASP A 48 10.72 5.95 11.68
C ASP A 48 12.08 6.14 11.01
N SER A 49 12.13 6.01 9.68
CA SER A 49 13.32 6.21 8.89
C SER A 49 13.39 7.62 8.33
N LYS A 50 14.60 8.16 8.20
CA LYS A 50 14.81 9.45 7.53
C LYS A 50 14.58 9.27 6.03
N ILE A 51 13.61 10.01 5.49
CA ILE A 51 13.37 10.07 4.04
C ILE A 51 14.48 10.92 3.43
N SER A 52 15.16 10.37 2.43
CA SER A 52 16.25 11.02 1.69
C SER A 52 15.79 11.60 0.36
N GLU A 53 14.85 10.92 -0.31
CA GLU A 53 14.39 11.29 -1.64
C GLU A 53 12.96 10.81 -1.88
N ILE A 54 12.21 11.57 -2.67
CA ILE A 54 10.89 11.16 -3.17
C ILE A 54 10.86 11.31 -4.68
N THR A 55 10.38 10.26 -5.36
CA THR A 55 10.13 10.24 -6.79
C THR A 55 8.62 10.18 -7.04
N LEU A 56 8.11 11.09 -7.88
CA LEU A 56 6.70 11.12 -8.28
C LEU A 56 6.56 10.86 -9.77
N ARG A 57 5.57 10.00 -10.14
CA ARG A 57 5.15 9.74 -11.53
C ARG A 57 3.65 9.91 -11.65
N LYS A 58 3.17 10.70 -12.61
CA LYS A 58 1.73 10.95 -12.81
C LYS A 58 0.96 9.71 -13.23
N THR A 59 1.61 8.79 -13.93
CA THR A 59 1.02 7.50 -14.30
C THR A 59 2.04 6.38 -14.12
N VAL A 60 1.56 5.16 -13.89
CA VAL A 60 2.42 3.97 -13.77
C VAL A 60 3.30 3.78 -15.02
N ASP A 61 2.75 4.11 -16.19
CA ASP A 61 3.45 3.98 -17.49
C ASP A 61 4.18 5.25 -17.92
N SER A 62 4.17 6.29 -17.08
CA SER A 62 4.87 7.53 -17.43
C SER A 62 6.37 7.28 -17.52
N ALA A 63 6.93 7.57 -18.69
CA ALA A 63 8.38 7.64 -18.86
C ALA A 63 8.97 8.86 -18.15
N ASN A 64 8.13 9.78 -17.68
CA ASN A 64 8.54 11.02 -17.06
C ASN A 64 8.28 10.96 -15.54
N TRP A 65 9.25 11.42 -14.77
CA TRP A 65 9.14 11.51 -13.32
C TRP A 65 9.84 12.77 -12.81
N VAL A 66 9.50 13.16 -11.59
CA VAL A 66 10.22 14.22 -10.87
C VAL A 66 10.80 13.61 -9.59
N VAL A 67 11.98 14.09 -9.24
CA VAL A 67 12.72 13.63 -8.05
C VAL A 67 13.08 14.85 -7.22
N PHE A 68 12.86 14.75 -5.91
CA PHE A 68 13.22 15.83 -5.00
C PHE A 68 13.70 15.29 -3.63
N SER A 69 14.54 16.08 -3.01
CA SER A 69 15.07 15.87 -1.66
C SER A 69 14.90 17.10 -0.77
N ASP A 70 14.01 18.02 -1.17
CA ASP A 70 13.73 19.26 -0.44
C ASP A 70 13.01 18.95 0.87
N ASP A 71 13.56 19.45 1.97
CA ASP A 71 13.03 19.23 3.32
C ASP A 71 11.57 19.67 3.49
N ASP A 72 11.17 20.76 2.82
CA ASP A 72 9.80 21.27 2.88
C ASP A 72 8.82 20.36 2.14
N LEU A 73 9.16 19.88 0.94
CA LEU A 73 8.34 18.92 0.20
C LEU A 73 8.26 17.56 0.90
N ILE A 74 9.39 17.09 1.43
CA ILE A 74 9.43 15.84 2.23
C ILE A 74 8.53 15.97 3.47
N LYS A 75 8.54 17.11 4.17
CA LYS A 75 7.67 17.34 5.34
C LYS A 75 6.18 17.29 5.01
N ILE A 76 5.78 17.77 3.83
CA ILE A 76 4.38 17.66 3.35
C ILE A 76 3.99 16.19 3.25
N TRP A 77 4.85 15.36 2.62
CA TRP A 77 4.60 13.92 2.50
C TRP A 77 4.62 13.19 3.84
N ILE A 78 5.54 13.51 4.75
CA ILE A 78 5.55 12.94 6.11
C ILE A 78 4.23 13.26 6.83
N GLY A 79 3.74 14.49 6.72
CA GLY A 79 2.44 14.88 7.29
C GLY A 79 1.30 14.05 6.71
N CYS A 80 1.23 13.98 5.38
CA CYS A 80 0.24 13.17 4.69
C CYS A 80 0.27 11.69 5.12
N LEU A 81 1.46 11.06 5.12
CA LEU A 81 1.60 9.64 5.47
C LEU A 81 1.18 9.35 6.92
N LYS A 82 1.42 10.28 7.85
CA LYS A 82 0.99 10.16 9.26
C LYS A 82 -0.53 10.15 9.40
N ASP A 83 -1.20 10.96 8.59
CA ASP A 83 -2.64 11.20 8.71
C ASP A 83 -3.46 10.30 7.76
N THR A 84 -2.80 9.62 6.81
CA THR A 84 -3.48 8.73 5.87
C THR A 84 -4.03 7.51 6.59
N GLU A 85 -5.36 7.36 6.53
CA GLU A 85 -6.07 6.18 7.00
C GLU A 85 -6.49 5.31 5.80
N VAL A 86 -6.21 4.01 5.91
CA VAL A 86 -6.49 3.02 4.88
C VAL A 86 -7.31 1.87 5.44
N ARG A 87 -8.07 1.23 4.57
CA ARG A 87 -8.80 0.01 4.89
C ARG A 87 -8.68 -0.96 3.73
N ARG A 88 -8.37 -2.21 4.00
CA ARG A 88 -8.33 -3.22 2.94
C ARG A 88 -9.62 -3.24 2.16
N ALA A 89 -9.53 -3.11 0.84
CA ALA A 89 -10.67 -3.11 -0.05
C ALA A 89 -11.41 -4.46 0.01
N LYS A 90 -12.74 -4.42 0.19
CA LYS A 90 -13.55 -5.63 0.33
C LYS A 90 -13.74 -6.38 -0.98
N ASN A 91 -13.75 -5.68 -2.09
CA ASN A 91 -13.96 -6.23 -3.42
C ASN A 91 -12.66 -6.11 -4.20
N PHE A 92 -11.89 -7.17 -4.20
CA PHE A 92 -10.78 -7.32 -5.12
C PHE A 92 -11.36 -7.80 -6.46
N ALA A 93 -11.80 -6.87 -7.30
CA ALA A 93 -11.80 -7.14 -8.72
C ALA A 93 -10.34 -7.02 -9.18
N PRO A 94 -9.73 -8.04 -9.79
CA PRO A 94 -8.38 -7.90 -10.32
C PRO A 94 -8.39 -6.70 -11.27
N TYR A 95 -7.44 -5.78 -11.04
CA TYR A 95 -7.28 -4.61 -11.88
C TYR A 95 -7.11 -5.06 -13.32
N ARG A 96 -8.08 -4.76 -14.17
CA ARG A 96 -7.98 -4.97 -15.61
C ARG A 96 -7.60 -3.63 -16.23
N TYR A 97 -6.33 -3.50 -16.52
CA TYR A 97 -5.74 -2.32 -17.15
C TYR A 97 -6.50 -1.87 -18.40
N GLU A 98 -6.97 -2.84 -19.19
CA GLU A 98 -7.68 -2.63 -20.45
C GLU A 98 -9.10 -2.02 -20.27
N GLU A 99 -9.75 -2.25 -19.15
CA GLU A 99 -11.16 -1.83 -18.93
C GLU A 99 -11.28 -0.45 -18.28
N ASN A 100 -10.27 0.02 -17.57
CA ASN A 100 -10.39 1.20 -16.71
C ASN A 100 -9.58 2.42 -17.18
N GLY A 101 -8.79 2.30 -18.26
CA GLY A 101 -8.03 3.43 -18.84
C GLY A 101 -7.19 4.20 -17.81
N GLY A 102 -6.98 3.62 -16.65
CA GLY A 102 -6.58 4.32 -15.48
C GLY A 102 -5.08 4.35 -15.27
N GLY A 103 -4.52 5.49 -15.51
CA GLY A 103 -3.24 5.83 -14.91
C GLY A 103 -3.39 5.88 -13.39
N GLY A 104 -2.54 5.19 -12.67
CA GLY A 104 -2.34 5.42 -11.24
C GLY A 104 -1.10 6.26 -11.05
N SER A 105 -1.12 7.18 -10.08
CA SER A 105 0.08 7.92 -9.69
C SER A 105 0.98 7.05 -8.83
N VAL A 106 2.29 7.17 -9.02
CA VAL A 106 3.28 6.41 -8.25
C VAL A 106 4.13 7.37 -7.42
N VAL A 107 4.28 7.03 -6.16
CA VAL A 107 5.17 7.71 -5.22
C VAL A 107 6.19 6.69 -4.72
N GLU A 108 7.45 6.89 -5.06
CA GLU A 108 8.55 6.10 -4.51
C GLU A 108 9.25 6.94 -3.43
N ILE A 109 9.37 6.38 -2.24
CA ILE A 109 9.98 7.03 -1.08
C ILE A 109 11.25 6.26 -0.74
N GLU A 110 12.38 6.92 -0.83
CA GLU A 110 13.67 6.37 -0.46
C GLU A 110 14.08 6.85 0.93
N THR A 111 14.42 5.91 1.79
CA THR A 111 14.97 6.17 3.12
C THR A 111 16.43 5.72 3.17
N GLU A 112 17.10 5.94 4.30
CA GLU A 112 18.47 5.46 4.48
C GLU A 112 18.59 3.92 4.43
N THR A 113 17.51 3.19 4.65
CA THR A 113 17.52 1.72 4.78
C THR A 113 16.67 1.00 3.75
N GLU A 114 15.57 1.60 3.30
CA GLU A 114 14.56 0.93 2.48
C GLU A 114 13.97 1.86 1.43
N LYS A 115 13.34 1.26 0.43
CA LYS A 115 12.58 1.96 -0.61
C LYS A 115 11.13 1.46 -0.59
N TYR A 116 10.20 2.40 -0.50
CA TYR A 116 8.77 2.16 -0.48
C TYR A 116 8.13 2.62 -1.79
N SER A 117 7.15 1.88 -2.28
CA SER A 117 6.38 2.26 -3.47
C SER A 117 4.90 2.30 -3.13
N LEU A 118 4.29 3.45 -3.32
CA LEU A 118 2.87 3.72 -3.16
C LEU A 118 2.26 3.92 -4.55
N VAL A 119 1.31 3.09 -4.92
CA VAL A 119 0.61 3.22 -6.20
C VAL A 119 -0.84 3.64 -5.94
N PHE A 120 -1.17 4.87 -6.28
CA PHE A 120 -2.53 5.41 -6.16
C PHE A 120 -3.30 5.12 -7.43
N ARG A 121 -4.34 4.30 -7.35
CA ARG A 121 -5.18 3.92 -8.49
C ARG A 121 -6.52 4.62 -8.43
N ASN A 122 -6.91 5.24 -9.53
CA ASN A 122 -8.25 5.81 -9.68
C ASN A 122 -9.16 4.74 -10.31
N MET A 123 -10.06 4.17 -9.51
CA MET A 123 -10.99 3.15 -9.94
C MET A 123 -12.43 3.57 -9.66
N SER A 124 -13.23 3.66 -10.73
CA SER A 124 -14.68 3.92 -10.60
C SER A 124 -15.05 5.11 -9.69
N GLY A 125 -14.24 6.18 -9.74
CA GLY A 125 -14.47 7.39 -8.94
C GLY A 125 -13.99 7.32 -7.50
N THR A 126 -13.24 6.28 -7.13
CA THR A 126 -12.54 6.18 -5.85
C THR A 126 -11.05 6.05 -6.07
N THR A 127 -10.27 6.69 -5.21
CA THR A 127 -8.81 6.51 -5.20
C THR A 127 -8.47 5.41 -4.21
N GLN A 128 -7.74 4.41 -4.69
CA GLN A 128 -7.27 3.30 -3.88
C GLN A 128 -5.74 3.28 -3.85
N LEU A 129 -5.17 2.80 -2.76
CA LEU A 129 -3.75 2.59 -2.60
C LEU A 129 -3.43 1.11 -2.80
N GLU A 130 -2.51 0.82 -3.71
CA GLU A 130 -1.96 -0.53 -3.87
C GLU A 130 -0.66 -0.66 -3.11
N ILE A 131 -0.59 -1.67 -2.26
CA ILE A 131 0.56 -2.00 -1.43
C ILE A 131 0.87 -3.49 -1.60
N GLY A 132 2.01 -3.81 -2.22
CA GLY A 132 2.39 -5.22 -2.39
C GLY A 132 1.35 -6.08 -3.11
N GLY A 133 0.60 -5.50 -4.06
CA GLY A 133 -0.47 -6.17 -4.79
C GLY A 133 -1.81 -6.24 -4.04
N ILE A 134 -1.91 -5.64 -2.85
CA ILE A 134 -3.15 -5.54 -2.07
C ILE A 134 -3.72 -4.13 -2.22
N LEU A 135 -5.03 -4.04 -2.50
CA LEU A 135 -5.73 -2.76 -2.61
C LEU A 135 -6.33 -2.35 -1.26
N TYR A 136 -6.16 -1.06 -0.96
CA TYR A 136 -6.73 -0.39 0.20
C TYR A 136 -7.56 0.81 -0.24
N ASP A 137 -8.75 0.95 0.34
CA ASP A 137 -9.52 2.19 0.25
C ASP A 137 -8.81 3.26 1.10
N ILE A 138 -8.75 4.49 0.62
CA ILE A 138 -8.23 5.66 1.35
C ILE A 138 -9.43 6.42 1.89
N ARG A 139 -9.37 6.88 3.15
CA ARG A 139 -10.50 7.55 3.80
C ARG A 139 -10.78 8.94 3.22
N GLU A 140 -9.73 9.71 2.96
CA GLU A 140 -9.77 11.09 2.47
C GLU A 140 -8.73 11.26 1.35
N PRO A 141 -8.99 10.70 0.15
CA PRO A 141 -8.01 10.68 -0.94
C PRO A 141 -7.67 12.08 -1.46
N GLU A 142 -8.55 13.06 -1.26
CA GLU A 142 -8.32 14.47 -1.61
C GLU A 142 -7.20 15.13 -0.79
N ASN A 143 -6.83 14.54 0.34
CA ASN A 143 -5.74 15.04 1.19
C ASN A 143 -4.35 14.54 0.72
N ILE A 144 -4.28 13.69 -0.29
CA ILE A 144 -3.01 13.25 -0.87
C ILE A 144 -2.40 14.40 -1.69
N PRO A 145 -1.23 14.94 -1.31
CA PRO A 145 -0.67 16.17 -1.90
C PRO A 145 0.09 15.92 -3.21
N PHE A 146 -0.40 14.96 -4.03
CA PHE A 146 0.34 14.51 -5.20
C PHE A 146 0.52 15.62 -6.25
N GLU A 147 -0.58 16.21 -6.71
CA GLU A 147 -0.53 17.23 -7.79
C GLU A 147 0.24 18.48 -7.34
N GLU A 148 -0.05 18.96 -6.13
CA GLU A 148 0.62 20.14 -5.58
C GLU A 148 2.14 19.93 -5.47
N THR A 149 2.57 18.83 -4.88
CA THR A 149 4.01 18.54 -4.71
C THR A 149 4.69 18.19 -6.01
N TYR A 150 3.97 17.55 -6.96
CA TYR A 150 4.49 17.30 -8.30
C TYR A 150 4.79 18.60 -9.04
N ASP A 151 3.84 19.54 -9.06
CA ASP A 151 4.00 20.80 -9.78
C ASP A 151 5.11 21.65 -9.14
N MET A 152 5.18 21.72 -7.81
CA MET A 152 6.27 22.41 -7.10
C MET A 152 7.63 21.79 -7.40
N ALA A 153 7.72 20.46 -7.42
CA ALA A 153 8.97 19.77 -7.71
C ALA A 153 9.38 19.92 -9.18
N VAL A 154 8.44 19.92 -10.12
CA VAL A 154 8.73 20.22 -11.54
C VAL A 154 9.26 21.63 -11.73
N GLU A 155 8.68 22.62 -11.05
CA GLU A 155 9.15 24.00 -11.11
C GLU A 155 10.60 24.14 -10.61
N ARG A 156 10.97 23.43 -9.56
CA ARG A 156 12.30 23.51 -8.93
C ARG A 156 13.36 22.67 -9.62
N HIS A 157 13.01 21.44 -10.05
CA HIS A 157 13.98 20.42 -10.47
C HIS A 157 13.81 20.00 -11.93
N GLY A 158 12.68 20.36 -12.56
CA GLY A 158 12.34 19.87 -13.89
C GLY A 158 11.87 18.42 -13.89
N VAL A 159 11.45 17.97 -15.05
CA VAL A 159 11.01 16.59 -15.29
C VAL A 159 12.20 15.78 -15.77
N ARG A 160 12.43 14.61 -15.19
CA ARG A 160 13.42 13.64 -15.67
C ARG A 160 12.78 12.70 -16.69
N THR A 161 13.57 12.27 -17.64
CA THR A 161 13.20 11.29 -18.66
C THR A 161 14.19 10.12 -18.69
N PRO A 162 13.85 8.97 -19.32
CA PRO A 162 14.79 7.85 -19.41
C PRO A 162 16.07 8.17 -20.19
N TRP A 163 16.14 9.36 -20.80
CA TRP A 163 17.25 9.79 -21.65
C TRP A 163 18.17 10.81 -20.97
N ASP A 164 17.83 11.22 -19.74
CA ASP A 164 18.67 12.04 -18.87
C ASP A 164 19.64 11.14 -18.10
#